data_a78b72b9d9e1b4bbe99e6e8eaa1ed1b1
#
_entry.id   a78b72b9d9e1b4bbe99e6e8eaa1ed1b1
#
_cell.length_a   1.000
_cell.length_b   1.000
_cell.length_c   1.000
_cell.angle_alpha   90.00
_cell.angle_beta   90.00
_cell.angle_gamma   90.00
#
_symmetry.space_group_name_H-M   'P 1'
#
loop_
_entity.id
_entity.type
_entity.pdbx_description
1 polymer ?
#
loop_
_entity_poly.entity_id
_entity_poly.type
_entity_poly.pdbx_seq_one_letter_code
_entity_poly.pdbx_strand_id
1 'polypeptide(L)'
;MRVIAGSAGGIQLDVPKRGVRPTMDRVKAAIFSSLADKIIGEKILDLFAGSGALGIEALSRGAASVLFVEEDRQSIAAIKKNLAKTNLQGCVRPQEAFEFLRRSPLTETFGIIFADPPYEKAKSGERFTKKILRNERLAQLLQPDGVFVLEKRPGERLPEMELWNVVRAKTYGATEVLFLRRALSSSLRCTATITK
;
A
#
# COMPACT_ATOMS: atom_id res chain seq x y z
N MET A 1 14.71 -10.97 1.93
CA MET A 1 13.86 -10.26 0.92
C MET A 1 14.77 -9.47 0.00
N ARG A 2 14.48 -9.37 -1.29
CA ARG A 2 15.30 -8.64 -2.27
C ARG A 2 14.43 -7.75 -3.15
N VAL A 3 15.02 -6.72 -3.76
CA VAL A 3 14.40 -6.00 -4.88
C VAL A 3 14.34 -6.93 -6.08
N ILE A 4 13.16 -7.05 -6.71
CA ILE A 4 12.93 -8.04 -7.77
C ILE A 4 13.36 -7.51 -9.13
N ALA A 5 13.03 -6.25 -9.44
CA ALA A 5 13.29 -5.65 -10.75
C ALA A 5 13.57 -4.14 -10.65
N GLY A 6 13.90 -3.53 -11.78
CA GLY A 6 14.21 -2.11 -11.91
C GLY A 6 15.67 -1.80 -11.64
N SER A 7 15.97 -0.53 -11.36
CA SER A 7 17.34 -0.01 -11.21
C SER A 7 18.14 -0.61 -10.06
N ALA A 8 17.45 -1.11 -9.01
CA ALA A 8 18.06 -1.76 -7.84
C ALA A 8 17.80 -3.28 -7.79
N GLY A 9 17.42 -3.88 -8.94
CA GLY A 9 17.09 -5.31 -9.03
C GLY A 9 18.20 -6.22 -8.49
N GLY A 10 17.83 -7.25 -7.71
CA GLY A 10 18.76 -8.20 -7.09
C GLY A 10 19.33 -7.80 -5.73
N ILE A 11 19.25 -6.52 -5.34
CA ILE A 11 19.80 -6.04 -4.06
C ILE A 11 19.01 -6.62 -2.90
N GLN A 12 19.72 -7.22 -1.93
CA GLN A 12 19.14 -7.77 -0.71
C GLN A 12 18.74 -6.66 0.25
N LEU A 13 17.50 -6.70 0.73
CA LEU A 13 16.99 -5.77 1.73
C LEU A 13 17.14 -6.34 3.15
N ASP A 14 17.52 -5.48 4.07
CA ASP A 14 17.52 -5.80 5.49
C ASP A 14 16.07 -5.77 6.01
N VAL A 15 15.70 -6.81 6.74
CA VAL A 15 14.36 -6.95 7.33
C VAL A 15 14.52 -7.09 8.84
N PRO A 16 13.76 -6.35 9.66
CA PRO A 16 13.77 -6.54 11.11
C PRO A 16 13.46 -8.01 11.45
N LYS A 17 14.09 -8.52 12.51
CA LYS A 17 14.01 -9.95 12.89
C LYS A 17 12.57 -10.48 13.11
N ARG A 18 11.61 -9.60 13.37
CA ARG A 18 10.17 -9.93 13.44
C ARG A 18 9.55 -9.73 12.06
N GLY A 19 9.22 -10.81 11.35
CA GLY A 19 8.33 -10.73 10.17
C GLY A 19 8.85 -11.26 8.84
N VAL A 20 9.97 -11.97 8.79
CA VAL A 20 10.42 -12.61 7.54
C VAL A 20 9.53 -13.82 7.24
N ARG A 21 8.71 -13.74 6.17
CA ARG A 21 7.99 -14.89 5.63
C ARG A 21 8.59 -15.25 4.26
N PRO A 22 8.90 -16.53 3.98
CA PRO A 22 9.46 -16.96 2.69
C PRO A 22 8.59 -16.60 1.47
N THR A 23 7.29 -16.41 1.69
CA THR A 23 6.31 -16.05 0.65
C THR A 23 6.35 -14.59 0.21
N MET A 24 7.02 -13.69 0.95
CA MET A 24 6.95 -12.24 0.70
C MET A 24 7.50 -11.83 -0.68
N ASP A 25 8.60 -12.41 -1.16
CA ASP A 25 9.14 -12.08 -2.49
C ASP A 25 8.18 -12.49 -3.61
N ARG A 26 7.46 -13.62 -3.45
CA ARG A 26 6.46 -14.09 -4.41
C ARG A 26 5.21 -13.21 -4.42
N VAL A 27 4.72 -12.79 -3.25
CA VAL A 27 3.58 -11.88 -3.12
C VAL A 27 3.93 -10.53 -3.75
N LYS A 28 5.10 -9.99 -3.38
CA LYS A 28 5.60 -8.74 -3.95
C LYS A 28 5.71 -8.82 -5.48
N ALA A 29 6.32 -9.88 -6.04
CA ALA A 29 6.39 -10.09 -7.48
C ALA A 29 5.01 -10.06 -8.14
N ALA A 30 4.02 -10.69 -7.54
CA ALA A 30 2.66 -10.74 -8.06
C ALA A 30 1.93 -9.40 -7.97
N ILE A 31 2.13 -8.62 -6.90
CA ILE A 31 1.63 -7.25 -6.79
C ILE A 31 2.16 -6.41 -7.94
N PHE A 32 3.48 -6.37 -8.11
CA PHE A 32 4.10 -5.55 -9.13
C PHE A 32 3.84 -6.02 -10.55
N SER A 33 3.71 -7.31 -10.79
CA SER A 33 3.23 -7.84 -12.08
C SER A 33 1.80 -7.41 -12.40
N SER A 34 0.93 -7.26 -11.38
CA SER A 34 -0.44 -6.81 -11.56
C SER A 34 -0.56 -5.30 -11.77
N LEU A 35 0.35 -4.51 -11.21
CA LEU A 35 0.42 -3.06 -11.40
C LEU A 35 1.09 -2.69 -12.73
N ALA A 36 2.02 -3.52 -13.22
CA ALA A 36 2.76 -3.31 -14.46
C ALA A 36 3.33 -1.87 -14.56
N ASP A 37 3.11 -1.20 -15.68
CA ASP A 37 3.63 0.14 -15.97
C ASP A 37 2.95 1.28 -15.21
N LYS A 38 1.85 0.99 -14.48
CA LYS A 38 1.16 1.99 -13.64
C LYS A 38 2.01 2.59 -12.53
N ILE A 39 3.15 1.99 -12.24
CA ILE A 39 4.09 2.46 -11.21
C ILE A 39 4.92 3.63 -11.69
N ILE A 40 5.21 3.65 -13.00
CA ILE A 40 6.15 4.61 -13.59
C ILE A 40 5.61 6.03 -13.45
N GLY A 41 6.40 6.90 -12.83
CA GLY A 41 6.05 8.30 -12.63
C GLY A 41 5.02 8.56 -11.50
N GLU A 42 4.51 7.53 -10.83
CA GLU A 42 3.50 7.70 -9.80
C GLU A 42 4.08 8.14 -8.45
N LYS A 43 3.28 8.92 -7.71
CA LYS A 43 3.49 9.18 -6.29
C LYS A 43 2.85 8.06 -5.48
N ILE A 44 3.61 7.47 -4.59
CA ILE A 44 3.20 6.28 -3.85
C ILE A 44 3.21 6.53 -2.35
N LEU A 45 2.18 6.04 -1.66
CA LEU A 45 2.12 5.96 -0.21
C LEU A 45 2.27 4.50 0.22
N ASP A 46 3.26 4.22 1.06
CA ASP A 46 3.49 2.91 1.68
C ASP A 46 3.12 3.00 3.18
N LEU A 47 1.88 2.61 3.50
CA LEU A 47 1.36 2.58 4.87
C LEU A 47 1.74 1.25 5.53
N PHE A 48 2.16 1.31 6.79
CA PHE A 48 2.72 0.17 7.52
C PHE A 48 3.95 -0.40 6.80
N ALA A 49 4.87 0.51 6.42
CA ALA A 49 5.93 0.23 5.45
C ALA A 49 6.92 -0.86 5.89
N GLY A 50 7.02 -1.19 7.17
CA GLY A 50 7.91 -2.23 7.69
C GLY A 50 9.36 -2.02 7.26
N SER A 51 9.93 -2.93 6.48
CA SER A 51 11.28 -2.79 5.91
C SER A 51 11.36 -1.86 4.69
N GLY A 52 10.24 -1.33 4.22
CA GLY A 52 10.13 -0.52 3.02
C GLY A 52 10.12 -1.32 1.71
N ALA A 53 9.88 -2.62 1.79
CA ALA A 53 10.10 -3.51 0.63
C ALA A 53 9.17 -3.23 -0.55
N LEU A 54 7.92 -2.81 -0.32
CA LEU A 54 6.99 -2.43 -1.39
C LEU A 54 7.38 -1.08 -2.00
N GLY A 55 7.57 -0.06 -1.17
CA GLY A 55 7.95 1.27 -1.65
C GLY A 55 9.31 1.29 -2.35
N ILE A 56 10.32 0.55 -1.85
CA ILE A 56 11.64 0.45 -2.49
C ILE A 56 11.56 -0.28 -3.82
N GLU A 57 10.78 -1.35 -3.94
CA GLU A 57 10.51 -2.01 -5.21
C GLU A 57 9.86 -1.04 -6.21
N ALA A 58 8.90 -0.22 -5.74
CA ALA A 58 8.24 0.78 -6.58
C ALA A 58 9.23 1.85 -7.08
N LEU A 59 10.09 2.39 -6.21
CA LEU A 59 11.16 3.32 -6.60
C LEU A 59 12.10 2.68 -7.64
N SER A 60 12.51 1.44 -7.40
CA SER A 60 13.36 0.70 -8.33
C SER A 60 12.75 0.54 -9.72
N ARG A 61 11.41 0.50 -9.79
CA ARG A 61 10.64 0.38 -11.05
C ARG A 61 10.24 1.72 -11.67
N GLY A 62 10.70 2.84 -11.12
CA GLY A 62 10.49 4.16 -11.70
C GLY A 62 9.32 4.95 -11.12
N ALA A 63 8.86 4.66 -9.90
CA ALA A 63 7.96 5.56 -9.19
C ALA A 63 8.62 6.94 -9.02
N ALA A 64 7.86 8.02 -9.17
CA ALA A 64 8.38 9.38 -9.02
C ALA A 64 8.78 9.69 -7.58
N SER A 65 8.01 9.20 -6.62
CA SER A 65 8.31 9.35 -5.19
C SER A 65 7.57 8.33 -4.35
N VAL A 66 8.13 8.01 -3.18
CA VAL A 66 7.47 7.18 -2.17
C VAL A 66 7.53 7.85 -0.81
N LEU A 67 6.38 7.92 -0.16
CA LEU A 67 6.23 8.28 1.23
C LEU A 67 6.03 7.00 2.05
N PHE A 68 6.99 6.65 2.88
CA PHE A 68 6.92 5.54 3.82
C PHE A 68 6.37 6.03 5.16
N VAL A 69 5.29 5.43 5.64
CA VAL A 69 4.70 5.70 6.96
C VAL A 69 4.90 4.47 7.84
N GLU A 70 5.65 4.63 8.93
CA GLU A 70 6.02 3.54 9.83
C GLU A 70 6.25 4.09 11.24
N GLU A 71 5.79 3.39 12.26
CA GLU A 71 5.95 3.81 13.66
C GLU A 71 7.11 3.10 14.39
N ASP A 72 7.44 1.87 13.98
CA ASP A 72 8.47 1.08 14.64
C ASP A 72 9.87 1.58 14.30
N ARG A 73 10.64 1.89 15.33
CA ARG A 73 12.00 2.46 15.20
C ARG A 73 12.96 1.53 14.44
N GLN A 74 12.84 0.21 14.62
CA GLN A 74 13.70 -0.77 13.95
C GLN A 74 13.36 -0.84 12.46
N SER A 75 12.10 -0.83 12.13
CA SER A 75 11.59 -0.78 10.76
C SER A 75 12.00 0.51 10.06
N ILE A 76 11.87 1.66 10.71
CA ILE A 76 12.34 2.96 10.19
C ILE A 76 13.85 2.94 9.91
N ALA A 77 14.66 2.39 10.82
CA ALA A 77 16.09 2.24 10.60
C ALA A 77 16.40 1.32 9.41
N ALA A 78 15.63 0.21 9.25
CA ALA A 78 15.75 -0.70 8.12
C ALA A 78 15.39 -0.01 6.80
N ILE A 79 14.29 0.77 6.73
CA ILE A 79 13.94 1.55 5.53
C ILE A 79 15.10 2.47 5.11
N LYS A 80 15.62 3.27 6.04
CA LYS A 80 16.72 4.19 5.76
C LYS A 80 17.98 3.48 5.26
N LYS A 81 18.33 2.35 5.88
CA LYS A 81 19.48 1.53 5.47
C LYS A 81 19.24 0.92 4.07
N ASN A 82 18.05 0.44 3.80
CA ASN A 82 17.68 -0.13 2.52
C ASN A 82 17.68 0.92 1.39
N LEU A 83 17.17 2.13 1.64
CA LEU A 83 17.24 3.24 0.70
C LEU A 83 18.70 3.60 0.36
N ALA A 84 19.56 3.71 1.37
CA ALA A 84 20.99 3.96 1.15
C ALA A 84 21.65 2.83 0.34
N LYS A 85 21.39 1.57 0.68
CA LYS A 85 21.94 0.39 0.02
C LYS A 85 21.52 0.27 -1.44
N THR A 86 20.30 0.68 -1.76
CA THR A 86 19.75 0.66 -3.13
C THR A 86 20.07 1.92 -3.92
N ASN A 87 20.67 2.93 -3.30
CA ASN A 87 20.90 4.27 -3.86
C ASN A 87 19.59 4.92 -4.37
N LEU A 88 18.47 4.64 -3.69
CA LEU A 88 17.16 5.21 -3.98
C LEU A 88 16.80 6.26 -2.92
N GLN A 89 15.97 7.23 -3.32
CA GLN A 89 15.51 8.30 -2.42
C GLN A 89 14.01 8.16 -2.15
N GLY A 90 13.64 8.29 -0.88
CA GLY A 90 12.24 8.26 -0.44
C GLY A 90 12.06 9.02 0.86
N CYS A 91 10.87 9.49 1.12
CA CYS A 91 10.54 10.21 2.34
C CYS A 91 10.04 9.23 3.40
N VAL A 92 10.64 9.24 4.59
CA VAL A 92 10.20 8.40 5.72
C VAL A 92 9.54 9.27 6.77
N ARG A 93 8.27 8.95 7.09
CA ARG A 93 7.48 9.60 8.12
C ARG A 93 7.37 8.67 9.34
N PRO A 94 8.11 8.94 10.44
CA PRO A 94 7.99 8.19 11.69
C PRO A 94 6.69 8.53 12.41
N GLN A 95 5.62 7.80 12.09
CA GLN A 95 4.28 8.07 12.59
C GLN A 95 3.39 6.85 12.50
N GLU A 96 2.43 6.73 13.44
CA GLU A 96 1.37 5.73 13.37
C GLU A 96 0.44 6.00 12.16
N ALA A 97 0.06 4.94 11.45
CA ALA A 97 -0.62 5.05 10.16
C ALA A 97 -1.96 5.81 10.22
N PHE A 98 -2.80 5.56 11.22
CA PHE A 98 -4.09 6.26 11.35
C PHE A 98 -3.93 7.70 11.84
N GLU A 99 -2.91 7.99 12.62
CA GLU A 99 -2.57 9.37 12.97
C GLU A 99 -2.07 10.14 11.77
N PHE A 100 -1.24 9.52 10.92
CA PHE A 100 -0.86 10.08 9.63
C PHE A 100 -2.09 10.40 8.79
N LEU A 101 -2.99 9.43 8.58
CA LEU A 101 -4.22 9.63 7.80
C LEU A 101 -5.07 10.79 8.34
N ARG A 102 -5.21 10.90 9.66
CA ARG A 102 -5.97 11.97 10.31
C ARG A 102 -5.39 13.36 10.08
N ARG A 103 -4.04 13.48 10.00
CA ARG A 103 -3.32 14.76 9.89
C ARG A 103 -2.90 15.13 8.48
N SER A 104 -2.96 14.21 7.52
CA SER A 104 -2.53 14.46 6.14
C SER A 104 -3.37 15.55 5.48
N PRO A 105 -2.75 16.52 4.79
CA PRO A 105 -3.48 17.50 4.02
C PRO A 105 -4.22 16.86 2.84
N LEU A 106 -5.41 17.35 2.50
CA LEU A 106 -6.19 16.86 1.35
C LEU A 106 -5.57 17.20 -0.01
N THR A 107 -4.60 18.10 0.00
CA THR A 107 -3.88 18.51 -1.22
C THR A 107 -2.83 17.49 -1.67
N GLU A 108 -2.45 16.56 -0.79
CA GLU A 108 -1.51 15.49 -1.10
C GLU A 108 -2.28 14.24 -1.55
N THR A 109 -2.08 13.82 -2.81
CA THR A 109 -2.72 12.62 -3.36
C THR A 109 -1.69 11.68 -3.98
N PHE A 110 -2.03 10.39 -4.00
CA PHE A 110 -1.16 9.30 -4.45
C PHE A 110 -1.84 8.50 -5.55
N GLY A 111 -1.09 8.13 -6.58
CA GLY A 111 -1.59 7.24 -7.64
C GLY A 111 -1.68 5.78 -7.16
N ILE A 112 -0.78 5.40 -6.25
CA ILE A 112 -0.82 4.05 -5.64
C ILE A 112 -0.65 4.18 -4.13
N ILE A 113 -1.47 3.42 -3.39
CA ILE A 113 -1.31 3.26 -1.95
C ILE A 113 -1.11 1.79 -1.65
N PHE A 114 -0.06 1.44 -0.90
CA PHE A 114 0.16 0.13 -0.33
C PHE A 114 -0.22 0.12 1.14
N ALA A 115 -0.79 -0.97 1.64
CA ALA A 115 -0.95 -1.25 3.05
C ALA A 115 -0.79 -2.75 3.34
N ASP A 116 0.16 -3.10 4.20
CA ASP A 116 0.33 -4.44 4.78
C ASP A 116 0.24 -4.33 6.31
N PRO A 117 -0.98 -4.11 6.85
CA PRO A 117 -1.16 -3.91 8.27
C PRO A 117 -0.86 -5.18 9.08
N PRO A 118 -0.50 -5.05 10.36
CA PRO A 118 -0.34 -6.20 11.25
C PRO A 118 -1.64 -7.03 11.26
N TYR A 119 -1.51 -8.35 11.23
CA TYR A 119 -2.64 -9.27 11.26
C TYR A 119 -3.33 -9.35 12.63
N GLU A 120 -2.83 -8.64 13.60
CA GLU A 120 -3.39 -8.53 14.94
C GLU A 120 -4.58 -7.57 14.97
N LYS A 121 -5.33 -7.60 16.06
CA LYS A 121 -6.35 -6.58 16.30
C LYS A 121 -5.69 -5.29 16.76
N ALA A 122 -6.18 -4.16 16.30
CA ALA A 122 -5.84 -2.85 16.84
C ALA A 122 -6.17 -2.80 18.34
N LYS A 123 -5.60 -1.84 19.08
CA LYS A 123 -5.90 -1.63 20.52
C LYS A 123 -7.38 -1.48 20.82
N SER A 124 -8.17 -1.01 19.85
CA SER A 124 -9.64 -0.94 19.92
C SER A 124 -10.37 -2.29 19.83
N GLY A 125 -9.65 -3.41 19.64
CA GLY A 125 -10.24 -4.73 19.38
C GLY A 125 -10.75 -4.93 17.95
N GLU A 126 -10.75 -3.89 17.13
CA GLU A 126 -11.12 -3.95 15.71
C GLU A 126 -9.93 -4.39 14.85
N ARG A 127 -10.19 -5.16 13.77
CA ARG A 127 -9.14 -5.54 12.82
C ARG A 127 -8.67 -4.34 12.01
N PHE A 128 -7.36 -4.25 11.77
CA PHE A 128 -6.77 -3.17 10.96
C PHE A 128 -7.40 -3.08 9.57
N THR A 129 -7.63 -4.20 8.90
CA THR A 129 -8.29 -4.27 7.59
C THR A 129 -9.62 -3.53 7.58
N LYS A 130 -10.49 -3.77 8.58
CA LYS A 130 -11.79 -3.11 8.68
C LYS A 130 -11.66 -1.60 8.92
N LYS A 131 -10.76 -1.21 9.82
CA LYS A 131 -10.49 0.20 10.15
C LYS A 131 -9.92 0.96 8.94
N ILE A 132 -9.03 0.34 8.16
CA ILE A 132 -8.47 0.90 6.93
C ILE A 132 -9.56 1.09 5.88
N LEU A 133 -10.38 0.07 5.62
CA LEU A 133 -11.40 0.09 4.57
C LEU A 133 -12.54 1.09 4.84
N ARG A 134 -12.78 1.45 6.10
CA ARG A 134 -13.75 2.47 6.52
C ARG A 134 -13.16 3.88 6.60
N ASN A 135 -11.87 4.04 6.32
CA ASN A 135 -11.20 5.32 6.49
C ASN A 135 -11.41 6.22 5.27
N GLU A 136 -12.28 7.22 5.41
CA GLU A 136 -12.58 8.18 4.35
C GLU A 136 -11.35 8.99 3.92
N ARG A 137 -10.46 9.33 4.87
CA ARG A 137 -9.23 10.08 4.55
C ARG A 137 -8.33 9.29 3.63
N LEU A 138 -8.19 7.97 3.86
CA LEU A 138 -7.43 7.11 2.95
C LEU A 138 -8.02 7.14 1.53
N ALA A 139 -9.35 7.07 1.42
CA ALA A 139 -10.01 7.16 0.11
C ALA A 139 -9.79 8.52 -0.56
N GLN A 140 -9.75 9.61 0.20
CA GLN A 140 -9.49 10.96 -0.32
C GLN A 140 -8.04 11.17 -0.76
N LEU A 141 -7.06 10.48 -0.12
CA LEU A 141 -5.66 10.52 -0.51
C LEU A 141 -5.37 9.74 -1.79
N LEU A 142 -6.25 8.83 -2.22
CA LEU A 142 -6.09 8.11 -3.48
C LEU A 142 -6.60 8.97 -4.65
N GLN A 143 -5.78 9.11 -5.69
CA GLN A 143 -6.19 9.76 -6.94
C GLN A 143 -7.41 9.07 -7.57
N PRO A 144 -8.22 9.77 -8.39
CA PRO A 144 -9.44 9.18 -8.99
C PRO A 144 -9.19 7.86 -9.72
N ASP A 145 -8.11 7.76 -10.49
CA ASP A 145 -7.70 6.57 -11.24
C ASP A 145 -6.68 5.70 -10.50
N GLY A 146 -6.40 6.05 -9.24
CA GLY A 146 -5.43 5.38 -8.40
C GLY A 146 -5.82 3.96 -8.02
N VAL A 147 -4.83 3.23 -7.49
CA VAL A 147 -5.00 1.85 -7.02
C VAL A 147 -4.56 1.76 -5.57
N PHE A 148 -5.45 1.25 -4.73
CA PHE A 148 -5.12 0.87 -3.37
C PHE A 148 -4.88 -0.64 -3.30
N VAL A 149 -3.69 -1.06 -2.85
CA VAL A 149 -3.29 -2.46 -2.69
C VAL A 149 -3.24 -2.77 -1.20
N LEU A 150 -4.09 -3.68 -0.77
CA LEU A 150 -4.22 -4.08 0.63
C LEU A 150 -3.88 -5.55 0.80
N GLU A 151 -2.91 -5.85 1.67
CA GLU A 151 -2.66 -7.20 2.15
C GLU A 151 -3.51 -7.50 3.38
N LYS A 152 -4.09 -8.69 3.42
CA LYS A 152 -4.91 -9.18 4.54
C LYS A 152 -4.81 -10.71 4.70
N ARG A 153 -5.35 -11.24 5.78
CA ARG A 153 -5.51 -12.70 5.94
C ARG A 153 -6.55 -13.24 4.96
N PRO A 154 -6.32 -14.41 4.34
CA PRO A 154 -7.34 -15.10 3.59
C PRO A 154 -8.57 -15.41 4.45
N GLY A 155 -9.77 -15.30 3.84
CA GLY A 155 -11.03 -15.58 4.55
C GLY A 155 -11.45 -14.53 5.58
N GLU A 156 -10.69 -13.46 5.79
CA GLU A 156 -11.13 -12.36 6.63
C GLU A 156 -12.30 -11.64 5.98
N ARG A 157 -13.44 -11.57 6.71
CA ARG A 157 -14.65 -10.89 6.22
C ARG A 157 -14.41 -9.39 6.09
N LEU A 158 -14.69 -8.87 4.91
CA LEU A 158 -14.63 -7.44 4.63
C LEU A 158 -15.87 -6.74 5.23
N PRO A 159 -15.73 -5.46 5.65
CA PRO A 159 -16.91 -4.63 5.98
C PRO A 159 -17.72 -4.32 4.72
N GLU A 160 -18.84 -3.63 4.87
CA GLU A 160 -19.47 -2.96 3.75
C GLU A 160 -18.50 -2.04 3.03
N MET A 161 -18.42 -2.17 1.71
CA MET A 161 -17.40 -1.54 0.87
C MET A 161 -17.95 -0.27 0.20
N GLU A 162 -18.43 0.68 1.01
CA GLU A 162 -19.00 1.95 0.51
C GLU A 162 -17.98 2.82 -0.21
N LEU A 163 -16.74 2.82 0.27
CA LEU A 163 -15.66 3.68 -0.25
C LEU A 163 -14.86 3.03 -1.38
N TRP A 164 -15.00 1.70 -1.55
CA TRP A 164 -14.08 0.92 -2.38
C TRP A 164 -14.77 -0.07 -3.28
N ASN A 165 -14.28 -0.21 -4.51
CA ASN A 165 -14.58 -1.30 -5.42
C ASN A 165 -13.38 -2.24 -5.49
N VAL A 166 -13.57 -3.53 -5.18
CA VAL A 166 -12.54 -4.56 -5.38
C VAL A 166 -12.45 -4.88 -6.86
N VAL A 167 -11.33 -4.50 -7.50
CA VAL A 167 -11.10 -4.79 -8.93
C VAL A 167 -10.39 -6.11 -9.15
N ARG A 168 -9.67 -6.58 -8.15
CA ARG A 168 -8.97 -7.88 -8.18
C ARG A 168 -8.69 -8.35 -6.75
N ALA A 169 -8.82 -9.66 -6.53
CA ALA A 169 -8.37 -10.33 -5.30
C ALA A 169 -7.55 -11.56 -5.68
N LYS A 170 -6.43 -11.79 -5.01
CA LYS A 170 -5.58 -12.97 -5.22
C LYS A 170 -5.02 -13.45 -3.90
N THR A 171 -5.07 -14.77 -3.68
CA THR A 171 -4.53 -15.43 -2.49
C THR A 171 -3.18 -16.09 -2.78
N TYR A 172 -2.23 -15.88 -1.88
CA TYR A 172 -0.88 -16.43 -1.93
C TYR A 172 -0.53 -17.03 -0.56
N GLY A 173 -0.82 -18.32 -0.38
CA GLY A 173 -0.60 -18.98 0.90
C GLY A 173 -1.40 -18.31 2.04
N ALA A 174 -0.68 -17.73 3.00
CA ALA A 174 -1.27 -17.09 4.18
C ALA A 174 -1.63 -15.60 3.97
N THR A 175 -1.51 -15.07 2.75
CA THR A 175 -1.78 -13.67 2.41
C THR A 175 -2.80 -13.59 1.27
N GLU A 176 -3.77 -12.72 1.40
CA GLU A 176 -4.67 -12.31 0.32
C GLU A 176 -4.42 -10.82 -0.01
N VAL A 177 -4.24 -10.53 -1.29
CA VAL A 177 -4.00 -9.19 -1.81
C VAL A 177 -5.23 -8.69 -2.55
N LEU A 178 -5.74 -7.56 -2.11
CA LEU A 178 -6.85 -6.86 -2.75
C LEU A 178 -6.31 -5.66 -3.53
N PHE A 179 -6.76 -5.51 -4.77
CA PHE A 179 -6.58 -4.30 -5.56
C PHE A 179 -7.91 -3.57 -5.58
N LEU A 180 -7.92 -2.34 -5.08
CA LEU A 180 -9.13 -1.56 -4.84
C LEU A 180 -9.04 -0.23 -5.60
N ARG A 181 -10.21 0.27 -6.04
CA ARG A 181 -10.39 1.63 -6.53
C ARG A 181 -11.42 2.35 -5.69
N ARG A 182 -11.38 3.67 -5.67
CA ARG A 182 -12.45 4.45 -5.04
C ARG A 182 -13.79 4.10 -5.67
N ALA A 183 -14.82 3.91 -4.85
CA ALA A 183 -16.18 3.88 -5.32
C ALA A 183 -16.55 5.29 -5.80
N LEU A 184 -17.14 5.41 -6.98
CA LEU A 184 -17.70 6.66 -7.45
C LEU A 184 -18.88 7.02 -6.53
N SER A 185 -18.84 8.24 -5.97
CA SER A 185 -19.95 8.74 -5.16
C SER A 185 -21.25 8.68 -6.01
N SER A 186 -22.34 8.24 -5.38
CA SER A 186 -23.66 8.10 -6.00
C SER A 186 -24.21 9.36 -6.65
N SER A 187 -23.62 10.54 -6.38
CA SER A 187 -23.95 11.82 -7.01
C SER A 187 -23.61 11.89 -8.52
N LEU A 188 -22.77 10.98 -9.06
CA LEU A 188 -22.43 10.95 -10.49
C LEU A 188 -23.20 9.86 -11.27
N ARG A 189 -24.12 9.14 -10.65
CA ARG A 189 -24.94 8.12 -11.34
C ARG A 189 -26.19 8.67 -12.01
N CYS A 190 -26.42 9.97 -12.02
CA CYS A 190 -27.61 10.57 -12.58
C CYS A 190 -27.22 11.52 -13.72
N THR A 191 -26.85 10.99 -14.90
CA THR A 191 -27.03 11.60 -16.23
C THR A 191 -26.55 10.65 -17.34
N ALA A 192 -27.19 9.48 -17.46
CA ALA A 192 -27.23 8.77 -18.72
C ALA A 192 -28.70 8.44 -18.99
N THR A 193 -29.51 9.48 -19.17
CA THR A 193 -30.83 9.31 -19.75
C THR A 193 -30.63 9.13 -21.26
N ILE A 194 -30.85 7.92 -21.68
CA ILE A 194 -30.96 7.51 -23.08
C ILE A 194 -32.10 8.32 -23.69
N THR A 195 -31.77 9.25 -24.57
CA THR A 195 -32.75 9.80 -25.51
C THR A 195 -32.89 8.81 -26.64
N LYS A 196 -34.12 8.33 -26.82
CA LYS A 196 -34.54 7.50 -27.93
C LYS A 196 -34.42 8.24 -29.26
#